data_ce3e28cc17420cccc6c9a4d63927a9c9
#
_entry.id   ce3e28cc17420cccc6c9a4d63927a9c9
#
_cell.length_a   1.000
_cell.length_b   1.000
_cell.length_c   1.000
_cell.angle_alpha   90.00
_cell.angle_beta   90.00
_cell.angle_gamma   90.00
#
_symmetry.space_group_name_H-M   'P 1'
#
loop_
_entity.id
_entity.type
_entity.pdbx_description
1 polymer ?
#
loop_
_entity_poly.entity_id
_entity_poly.type
_entity_poly.pdbx_seq_one_letter_code
_entity_poly.pdbx_strand_id
1 'polypeptide(L)' 'MPKCPYCGFEGEFRVLKTWRFRFYEVKRLECPKCRGVFNHYQGTSPRGRKSEFVIRIKPKIRGRVK' A
#
# COMPACT_ATOMS: atom_id res chain seq x y z
N MET A 1 0.77 3.42 -10.63
CA MET A 1 -0.10 2.56 -9.85
C MET A 1 0.70 1.60 -9.02
N PRO A 2 0.29 1.36 -7.79
CA PRO A 2 1.04 0.42 -6.97
C PRO A 2 0.85 -1.02 -7.43
N LYS A 3 1.76 -1.83 -7.05
CA LYS A 3 1.71 -3.24 -7.34
C LYS A 3 1.68 -3.98 -6.03
N CYS A 4 0.89 -5.02 -5.94
CA CYS A 4 0.80 -5.78 -4.71
C CYS A 4 2.17 -6.33 -4.34
N PRO A 5 2.66 -6.04 -3.13
CA PRO A 5 3.98 -6.52 -2.73
C PRO A 5 3.99 -7.99 -2.33
N TYR A 6 2.82 -8.61 -2.33
CA TYR A 6 2.73 -10.01 -1.93
C TYR A 6 2.57 -10.93 -3.13
N CYS A 7 1.65 -10.60 -4.03
CA CYS A 7 1.39 -11.48 -5.17
C CYS A 7 1.70 -10.85 -6.52
N GLY A 8 1.98 -9.56 -6.55
CA GLY A 8 2.32 -8.89 -7.79
C GLY A 8 1.14 -8.43 -8.60
N PHE A 9 -0.05 -8.47 -8.03
CA PHE A 9 -1.24 -8.04 -8.74
C PHE A 9 -1.16 -6.57 -9.11
N GLU A 10 -1.52 -6.26 -10.34
CA GLU A 10 -1.62 -4.89 -10.80
C GLU A 10 -3.05 -4.63 -11.21
N GLY A 11 -3.62 -3.55 -10.69
CA GLY A 11 -4.98 -3.23 -11.01
C GLY A 11 -5.55 -2.37 -9.93
N GLU A 12 -6.85 -2.46 -9.75
CA GLU A 12 -7.52 -1.65 -8.75
C GLU A 12 -7.47 -2.35 -7.40
N PHE A 13 -7.02 -1.60 -6.41
CA PHE A 13 -6.98 -2.11 -5.06
C PHE A 13 -8.09 -1.48 -4.27
N ARG A 14 -8.51 -2.18 -3.24
CA ARG A 14 -9.54 -1.67 -2.37
C ARG A 14 -8.90 -0.71 -1.38
N VAL A 15 -9.37 0.53 -1.36
CA VAL A 15 -8.84 1.52 -0.44
C VAL A 15 -9.59 1.40 0.88
N LEU A 16 -8.86 1.06 1.93
CA LEU A 16 -9.45 0.88 3.25
C LEU A 16 -9.41 2.17 4.04
N LYS A 17 -8.34 2.93 3.87
CA LYS A 17 -8.20 4.16 4.62
C LYS A 17 -7.20 5.05 3.91
N THR A 18 -7.37 6.35 4.05
CA THR A 18 -6.41 7.30 3.51
C THR A 18 -6.14 8.36 4.55
N TRP A 19 -4.92 8.82 4.58
CA TRP A 19 -4.55 9.92 5.46
C TRP A 19 -3.28 10.54 4.91
N ARG A 20 -2.84 11.61 5.56
CA ARG A 20 -1.65 12.31 5.10
C ARG A 20 -0.63 12.31 6.22
N PHE A 21 0.61 12.01 5.88
CA PHE A 21 1.69 12.00 6.83
C PHE A 21 2.81 12.85 6.27
N ARG A 22 3.03 14.02 6.89
CA ARG A 22 3.99 14.98 6.39
C ARG A 22 3.61 15.36 4.96
N PHE A 23 4.49 15.19 3.99
CA PHE A 23 4.15 15.47 2.61
C PHE A 23 3.75 14.21 1.86
N TYR A 24 3.56 13.13 2.59
CA TYR A 24 3.14 11.87 1.97
C TYR A 24 1.64 11.70 2.02
N GLU A 25 1.12 11.18 0.94
CA GLU A 25 -0.26 10.78 0.91
C GLU A 25 -0.27 9.28 1.10
N VAL A 26 -0.90 8.81 2.15
CA VAL A 26 -0.86 7.41 2.52
C VAL A 26 -2.22 6.78 2.27
N LYS A 27 -2.20 5.64 1.61
CA LYS A 27 -3.43 4.91 1.34
C LYS A 27 -3.23 3.48 1.80
N ARG A 28 -4.15 3.01 2.63
CA ARG A 28 -4.13 1.61 3.03
C ARG A 28 -4.93 0.84 2.00
N LEU A 29 -4.26 -0.07 1.33
CA LEU A 29 -4.86 -0.79 0.22
C LEU A 29 -4.92 -2.28 0.54
N GLU A 30 -5.95 -2.90 0.00
CA GLU A 30 -6.10 -4.34 0.12
C GLU A 30 -6.14 -4.93 -1.27
N CYS A 31 -5.31 -5.92 -1.51
CA CYS A 31 -5.28 -6.60 -2.78
C CYS A 31 -6.51 -7.49 -2.89
N PRO A 32 -7.29 -7.35 -3.96
CA PRO A 32 -8.49 -8.20 -4.10
C PRO A 32 -8.14 -9.63 -4.46
N LYS A 33 -6.91 -9.88 -4.84
CA LYS A 33 -6.52 -11.20 -5.27
C LYS A 33 -5.98 -12.04 -4.12
N CYS A 34 -5.04 -11.49 -3.36
CA CYS A 34 -4.44 -12.25 -2.28
C CYS A 34 -4.89 -11.76 -0.92
N ARG A 35 -5.67 -10.68 -0.89
CA ARG A 35 -6.17 -10.15 0.36
C ARG A 35 -5.09 -9.60 1.28
N GLY A 36 -3.92 -9.36 0.75
CA GLY A 36 -2.87 -8.76 1.54
C GLY A 36 -3.14 -7.28 1.73
N VAL A 37 -2.76 -6.74 2.87
CA VAL A 37 -2.95 -5.33 3.17
C VAL A 37 -1.60 -4.66 3.24
N PHE A 38 -1.51 -3.49 2.63
CA PHE A 38 -0.27 -2.72 2.63
C PHE A 38 -0.59 -1.24 2.55
N ASN A 39 0.36 -0.42 2.97
CA ASN A 39 0.22 1.02 2.88
C ASN A 39 1.05 1.50 1.70
N HIS A 40 0.45 2.36 0.89
CA HIS A 40 1.13 2.96 -0.23
C HIS A 40 1.43 4.41 0.10
N TYR A 41 2.69 4.76 0.13
CA TYR A 41 3.13 6.10 0.44
C TYR A 41 3.57 6.79 -0.84
N GLN A 42 3.03 7.95 -1.08
CA GLN A 42 3.36 8.72 -2.26
C GLN A 42 3.43 10.19 -1.88
N GLY A 43 4.52 10.82 -2.21
CA GLY A 43 4.66 12.22 -1.86
C GLY A 43 5.67 12.93 -2.70
N THR A 44 5.61 14.25 -2.65
CA THR A 44 6.57 15.10 -3.34
C THR A 44 7.20 16.00 -2.30
N SER A 45 8.50 15.92 -2.16
CA SER A 45 9.19 16.73 -1.18
C SER A 45 9.15 18.20 -1.59
N PRO A 46 9.40 19.10 -0.63
CA PRO A 46 9.45 20.53 -0.97
C PRO A 46 10.49 20.87 -2.01
N ARG A 47 11.44 20.00 -2.22
CA ARG A 47 12.46 20.23 -3.24
C ARG A 47 12.04 19.69 -4.60
N GLY A 48 10.82 19.19 -4.71
CA GLY A 48 10.33 18.69 -5.98
C GLY A 48 10.68 17.26 -6.28
N ARG A 49 11.22 16.54 -5.30
CA ARG A 49 11.55 15.13 -5.51
C ARG A 49 10.37 14.26 -5.14
N LYS A 50 10.06 13.33 -6.00
CA LYS A 50 8.97 12.43 -5.74
C LYS A 50 9.48 11.18 -5.05
N SER A 51 8.73 10.74 -4.06
CA SER A 51 9.06 9.53 -3.32
C SER A 51 7.84 8.64 -3.27
N GLU A 52 8.07 7.37 -3.46
CA GLU A 52 6.97 6.43 -3.44
C GLU A 52 7.49 5.11 -2.91
N PHE A 53 6.80 4.55 -1.93
CA PHE A 53 7.19 3.26 -1.40
C PHE A 53 5.99 2.60 -0.77
N VAL A 54 6.14 1.32 -0.48
CA VAL A 54 5.06 0.52 0.07
C VAL A 54 5.55 -0.16 1.33
N ILE A 55 4.72 -0.11 2.37
CA ILE A 55 5.01 -0.79 3.61
C ILE A 55 3.99 -1.91 3.77
N ARG A 56 4.48 -3.13 3.89
CA ARG A 56 3.59 -4.28 4.06
C ARG A 56 3.08 -4.33 5.49
N ILE A 57 1.78 -4.40 5.63
CA ILE A 57 1.15 -4.42 6.92
C ILE A 57 0.75 -5.82 7.30
N LYS A 58 0.02 -6.47 6.39
CA LYS A 58 -0.53 -7.76 6.72
C LYS A 58 -0.57 -8.62 5.49
N PRO A 59 0.31 -9.59 5.37
CA PRO A 59 0.29 -10.45 4.20
C PRO A 59 -0.92 -11.37 4.27
N LYS A 60 -1.21 -11.96 3.14
CA LYS A 60 -2.27 -12.89 3.11
C LYS A 60 -1.85 -14.09 3.94
N ILE A 61 -2.55 -14.33 4.99
CA ILE A 61 -2.24 -15.45 5.81
C ILE A 61 -3.40 -16.32 5.92
N ARG A 62 -3.23 -17.54 5.68
CA ARG A 62 -4.23 -18.29 5.82
C ARG A 62 -4.02 -19.04 6.92
N GLY A 63 -4.54 -19.01 7.62
CA GLY A 63 -4.41 -19.76 8.74
C GLY A 63 -3.42 -19.52 9.69
N ARG A 64 -2.92 -19.35 9.84
CA ARG A 64 -2.25 -19.18 10.71
C ARG A 64 -2.01 -18.67 11.66
N VAL A 65 -1.99 -19.01 12.16
CA VAL A 65 -1.96 -18.46 12.93
C VAL A 65 -1.28 -18.32 13.81
N LYS A 66 -1.09 -18.29 14.22
CA LYS A 66 -0.65 -18.12 14.96
C LYS A 66 -0.42 -18.03 15.28
#